data_bb09963a949e26bc04a1949d975fbde0
#
_entry.id   bb09963a949e26bc04a1949d975fbde0
#
_cell.length_a   1.000
_cell.length_b   1.000
_cell.length_c   1.000
_cell.angle_alpha   90.00
_cell.angle_beta   90.00
_cell.angle_gamma   90.00
#
_symmetry.space_group_name_H-M   'P 1'
#
loop_
_entity.id
_entity.type
_entity.pdbx_description
1 polymer ?
#
loop_
_entity_poly.entity_id
_entity_poly.type
_entity_poly.pdbx_seq_one_letter_code
_entity_poly.pdbx_strand_id
1 'polypeptide(L)'
;VVAVITTDVLVGAPLQLNSAFGYSVAVAGRFAGVGNLAFALLSSAAVVTAALVAERDPRRGTRLALVVLAVVLAVDGLPMFGGDVGGVLSMVPAFGLAGLALLGRRIGVRQVVAVGAAAVATLMAMAFIDLARPTDSRTHLARLAEHLVDGRWGPLLDSLGRRWVASFGSGELGAWVVLAMLTAGVAGYVGLVLNGLAGRDPGRWRLDGPAAAAAIGVGVLATVGLVANDSSFALPATMLLVVVPVLVRRAAVEPVP
;
A
#
# COMPACT_ATOMS: atom_id res chain seq x y z
N VAL A 1 9.64 -10.53 5.22
CA VAL A 1 8.39 -10.30 4.48
C VAL A 1 8.73 -9.79 3.07
N VAL A 2 9.34 -8.59 2.91
CA VAL A 2 9.61 -7.99 1.59
C VAL A 2 10.32 -8.97 0.66
N ALA A 3 11.50 -9.47 1.03
CA ALA A 3 12.28 -10.38 0.17
C ALA A 3 11.50 -11.65 -0.20
N VAL A 4 10.79 -12.26 0.76
CA VAL A 4 10.03 -13.50 0.53
C VAL A 4 8.92 -13.28 -0.50
N ILE A 5 8.04 -12.29 -0.27
CA ILE A 5 6.90 -12.06 -1.18
C ILE A 5 7.40 -11.56 -2.55
N THR A 6 8.40 -10.66 -2.59
CA THR A 6 8.97 -10.20 -3.86
C THR A 6 9.54 -11.36 -4.68
N THR A 7 10.31 -12.27 -4.05
CA THR A 7 10.85 -13.44 -4.73
C THR A 7 9.74 -14.38 -5.17
N ASP A 8 8.73 -14.61 -4.32
CA ASP A 8 7.59 -15.45 -4.65
C ASP A 8 6.86 -14.96 -5.91
N VAL A 9 6.59 -13.65 -5.99
CA VAL A 9 5.94 -13.05 -7.17
C VAL A 9 6.80 -13.20 -8.43
N LEU A 10 8.11 -13.01 -8.32
CA LEU A 10 9.04 -13.16 -9.46
C LEU A 10 9.11 -14.59 -10.01
N VAL A 11 8.82 -15.59 -9.18
CA VAL A 11 8.81 -17.01 -9.62
C VAL A 11 7.39 -17.55 -9.88
N GLY A 12 6.40 -16.67 -9.99
CA GLY A 12 5.01 -17.04 -10.32
C GLY A 12 4.07 -17.22 -9.13
N ALA A 13 4.44 -16.70 -7.96
CA ALA A 13 3.64 -16.65 -6.74
C ALA A 13 3.16 -18.00 -6.16
N PRO A 14 3.99 -19.07 -6.16
CA PRO A 14 3.56 -20.37 -5.67
C PRO A 14 3.19 -20.39 -4.18
N LEU A 15 3.78 -19.51 -3.35
CA LEU A 15 3.47 -19.44 -1.92
C LEU A 15 2.13 -18.76 -1.63
N GLN A 16 1.59 -17.98 -2.56
CA GLN A 16 0.30 -17.33 -2.41
C GLN A 16 -0.86 -18.24 -2.77
N LEU A 17 -0.62 -19.24 -3.61
CA LEU A 17 -1.65 -20.13 -4.08
C LEU A 17 -2.19 -21.00 -2.93
N ASN A 18 -3.49 -20.89 -2.66
CA ASN A 18 -4.19 -21.63 -1.58
C ASN A 18 -3.56 -21.44 -0.17
N SER A 19 -2.92 -20.29 0.08
CA SER A 19 -2.37 -19.95 1.40
C SER A 19 -3.28 -18.98 2.16
N ALA A 20 -3.07 -18.89 3.47
CA ALA A 20 -3.87 -18.03 4.36
C ALA A 20 -3.75 -16.52 4.03
N PHE A 21 -2.61 -16.09 3.47
CA PHE A 21 -2.37 -14.70 3.08
C PHE A 21 -2.35 -14.50 1.56
N GLY A 22 -2.73 -15.52 0.83
CA GLY A 22 -2.78 -15.48 -0.62
C GLY A 22 -4.20 -15.52 -1.15
N TYR A 23 -4.40 -16.29 -2.18
CA TYR A 23 -5.70 -16.42 -2.85
C TYR A 23 -5.98 -17.87 -3.27
N SER A 24 -7.26 -18.19 -3.37
CA SER A 24 -7.71 -19.44 -3.98
C SER A 24 -8.08 -19.20 -5.44
N VAL A 25 -7.59 -20.05 -6.32
CA VAL A 25 -7.95 -20.00 -7.76
C VAL A 25 -9.45 -20.12 -7.97
N ALA A 26 -10.11 -20.95 -7.15
CA ALA A 26 -11.55 -21.17 -7.24
C ALA A 26 -12.39 -19.94 -6.87
N VAL A 27 -11.88 -19.08 -5.96
CA VAL A 27 -12.61 -17.91 -5.47
C VAL A 27 -12.17 -16.64 -6.20
N ALA A 28 -10.86 -16.44 -6.35
CA ALA A 28 -10.32 -15.19 -6.90
C ALA A 28 -10.26 -15.18 -8.44
N GLY A 29 -10.40 -16.32 -9.11
CA GLY A 29 -10.26 -16.42 -10.55
C GLY A 29 -8.88 -16.03 -11.09
N ARG A 30 -7.87 -15.97 -10.21
CA ARG A 30 -6.49 -15.62 -10.56
C ARG A 30 -5.60 -16.87 -10.52
N PHE A 31 -4.74 -17.00 -11.52
CA PHE A 31 -3.75 -18.07 -11.59
C PHE A 31 -2.32 -17.59 -11.33
N ALA A 32 -2.13 -16.28 -11.25
CA ALA A 32 -0.85 -15.62 -10.99
C ALA A 32 -1.07 -14.20 -10.48
N GLY A 33 -0.04 -13.58 -9.93
CA GLY A 33 -0.05 -12.20 -9.46
C GLY A 33 -0.06 -12.08 -7.94
N VAL A 34 -0.32 -10.88 -7.43
CA VAL A 34 -0.33 -10.59 -5.99
C VAL A 34 -1.76 -10.59 -5.46
N GLY A 35 -2.01 -11.36 -4.41
CA GLY A 35 -3.28 -11.33 -3.69
C GLY A 35 -3.37 -10.11 -2.77
N ASN A 36 -4.58 -9.65 -2.47
CA ASN A 36 -4.80 -8.41 -1.69
C ASN A 36 -4.15 -8.43 -0.30
N LEU A 37 -4.18 -9.58 0.40
CA LEU A 37 -3.53 -9.71 1.72
C LEU A 37 -2.01 -9.75 1.59
N ALA A 38 -1.47 -10.42 0.57
CA ALA A 38 -0.04 -10.41 0.27
C ALA A 38 0.42 -9.00 -0.12
N PHE A 39 -0.36 -8.26 -0.90
CA PHE A 39 -0.14 -6.84 -1.18
C PHE A 39 -0.07 -6.02 0.12
N ALA A 40 -1.02 -6.20 1.04
CA ALA A 40 -1.04 -5.47 2.31
C ALA A 40 0.22 -5.72 3.14
N LEU A 41 0.66 -6.99 3.24
CA LEU A 41 1.89 -7.37 3.92
C LEU A 41 3.13 -6.81 3.21
N LEU A 42 3.20 -6.94 1.89
CA LEU A 42 4.34 -6.51 1.08
C LEU A 42 4.53 -5.01 1.14
N SER A 43 3.46 -4.26 0.85
CA SER A 43 3.51 -2.79 0.75
C SER A 43 3.78 -2.13 2.10
N SER A 44 3.11 -2.57 3.17
CA SER A 44 3.36 -2.05 4.53
C SER A 44 4.76 -2.42 5.03
N ALA A 45 5.21 -3.66 4.79
CA ALA A 45 6.56 -4.08 5.14
C ALA A 45 7.64 -3.31 4.35
N ALA A 46 7.38 -2.97 3.08
CA ALA A 46 8.29 -2.15 2.28
C ALA A 46 8.46 -0.75 2.89
N VAL A 47 7.36 -0.09 3.26
CA VAL A 47 7.39 1.24 3.89
C VAL A 47 8.12 1.19 5.24
N VAL A 48 7.80 0.22 6.09
CA VAL A 48 8.46 0.06 7.40
C VAL A 48 9.95 -0.26 7.23
N THR A 49 10.29 -1.16 6.31
CA THR A 49 11.70 -1.48 6.01
C THR A 49 12.44 -0.25 5.48
N ALA A 50 11.85 0.51 4.58
CA ALA A 50 12.40 1.76 4.05
C ALA A 50 12.70 2.76 5.17
N ALA A 51 11.77 2.95 6.10
CA ALA A 51 11.96 3.82 7.26
C ALA A 51 13.12 3.33 8.16
N LEU A 52 13.12 2.04 8.53
CA LEU A 52 14.16 1.46 9.40
C LEU A 52 15.56 1.50 8.76
N VAL A 53 15.67 1.34 7.45
CA VAL A 53 16.94 1.43 6.72
C VAL A 53 17.41 2.87 6.65
N ALA A 54 16.51 3.82 6.42
CA ALA A 54 16.85 5.24 6.38
C ALA A 54 17.27 5.79 7.75
N GLU A 55 16.74 5.25 8.86
CA GLU A 55 17.17 5.59 10.23
C GLU A 55 18.64 5.23 10.51
N ARG A 56 19.10 4.09 9.94
CA ARG A 56 20.47 3.63 10.19
C ARG A 56 21.53 4.49 9.52
N ASP A 57 21.25 4.98 8.33
CA ASP A 57 22.15 5.84 7.55
C ASP A 57 21.31 6.85 6.75
N PRO A 58 21.27 8.13 7.16
CA PRO A 58 20.45 9.14 6.50
C PRO A 58 20.73 9.32 5.01
N ARG A 59 21.95 9.06 4.54
CA ARG A 59 22.31 9.23 3.12
C ARG A 59 22.17 7.94 2.32
N ARG A 60 22.88 6.88 2.73
CA ARG A 60 22.89 5.59 2.03
C ARG A 60 21.57 4.87 2.26
N GLY A 61 21.07 4.88 3.49
CA GLY A 61 19.83 4.25 3.87
C GLY A 61 18.63 4.85 3.15
N THR A 62 18.54 6.19 3.01
CA THR A 62 17.47 6.82 2.22
C THR A 62 17.51 6.39 0.77
N ARG A 63 18.69 6.31 0.15
CA ARG A 63 18.79 5.80 -1.25
C ARG A 63 18.32 4.36 -1.36
N LEU A 64 18.78 3.50 -0.46
CA LEU A 64 18.36 2.10 -0.42
C LEU A 64 16.85 1.96 -0.16
N ALA A 65 16.30 2.76 0.74
CA ALA A 65 14.87 2.82 1.01
C ALA A 65 14.07 3.13 -0.25
N LEU A 66 14.47 4.15 -1.02
CA LEU A 66 13.82 4.50 -2.29
C LEU A 66 13.92 3.38 -3.32
N VAL A 67 15.06 2.68 -3.38
CA VAL A 67 15.22 1.50 -4.25
C VAL A 67 14.29 0.38 -3.84
N VAL A 68 14.18 0.08 -2.54
CA VAL A 68 13.25 -0.94 -2.03
C VAL A 68 11.81 -0.62 -2.41
N LEU A 69 11.36 0.63 -2.21
CA LEU A 69 10.01 1.06 -2.60
C LEU A 69 9.79 0.93 -4.11
N ALA A 70 10.76 1.34 -4.93
CA ALA A 70 10.67 1.25 -6.38
C ALA A 70 10.62 -0.21 -6.89
N VAL A 71 11.44 -1.09 -6.32
CA VAL A 71 11.45 -2.52 -6.67
C VAL A 71 10.14 -3.18 -6.29
N VAL A 72 9.62 -2.93 -5.10
CA VAL A 72 8.33 -3.48 -4.66
C VAL A 72 7.19 -3.00 -5.55
N LEU A 73 7.15 -1.70 -5.88
CA LEU A 73 6.15 -1.14 -6.80
C LEU A 73 6.25 -1.81 -8.19
N ALA A 74 7.45 -2.01 -8.70
CA ALA A 74 7.64 -2.63 -10.02
C ALA A 74 7.22 -4.11 -10.02
N VAL A 75 7.59 -4.87 -8.99
CA VAL A 75 7.25 -6.31 -8.89
C VAL A 75 5.75 -6.51 -8.70
N ASP A 76 5.10 -5.70 -7.87
CA ASP A 76 3.67 -5.80 -7.65
C ASP A 76 2.86 -5.29 -8.87
N GLY A 77 3.31 -4.17 -9.47
CA GLY A 77 2.54 -3.46 -10.49
C GLY A 77 2.69 -4.00 -11.90
N LEU A 78 3.89 -4.43 -12.30
CA LEU A 78 4.11 -4.79 -13.71
C LEU A 78 3.24 -5.98 -14.16
N PRO A 79 2.61 -5.90 -15.35
CA PRO A 79 1.68 -6.92 -15.85
C PRO A 79 2.29 -8.33 -16.00
N MET A 80 3.63 -8.40 -16.12
CA MET A 80 4.37 -9.67 -16.24
C MET A 80 4.64 -10.33 -14.88
N PHE A 81 4.44 -9.61 -13.77
CA PHE A 81 4.67 -10.08 -12.41
C PHE A 81 3.38 -10.04 -11.58
N GLY A 82 3.22 -9.03 -10.72
CA GLY A 82 2.05 -8.90 -9.85
C GLY A 82 0.77 -8.50 -10.58
N GLY A 83 0.86 -7.55 -11.51
CA GLY A 83 -0.29 -7.03 -12.27
C GLY A 83 -1.38 -6.42 -11.40
N ASP A 84 -1.05 -5.94 -10.19
CA ASP A 84 -2.01 -5.40 -9.23
C ASP A 84 -2.29 -3.91 -9.45
N VAL A 85 -3.36 -3.64 -10.19
CA VAL A 85 -3.83 -2.27 -10.49
C VAL A 85 -4.23 -1.51 -9.22
N GLY A 86 -4.93 -2.18 -8.29
CA GLY A 86 -5.33 -1.59 -7.01
C GLY A 86 -4.13 -1.28 -6.12
N GLY A 87 -3.14 -2.18 -6.13
CA GLY A 87 -1.86 -2.01 -5.47
C GLY A 87 -1.11 -0.80 -5.98
N VAL A 88 -0.98 -0.63 -7.29
CA VAL A 88 -0.30 0.53 -7.89
C VAL A 88 -0.99 1.84 -7.53
N LEU A 89 -2.34 1.89 -7.59
CA LEU A 89 -3.12 3.05 -7.17
C LEU A 89 -2.85 3.46 -5.73
N SER A 90 -2.57 2.49 -4.86
CA SER A 90 -2.28 2.72 -3.44
C SER A 90 -0.80 3.01 -3.19
N MET A 91 0.11 2.23 -3.82
CA MET A 91 1.55 2.35 -3.58
C MET A 91 2.16 3.61 -4.18
N VAL A 92 1.76 4.03 -5.38
CA VAL A 92 2.38 5.22 -5.99
C VAL A 92 2.22 6.46 -5.11
N PRO A 93 1.02 6.83 -4.62
CA PRO A 93 0.90 7.96 -3.71
C PRO A 93 1.56 7.69 -2.35
N ALA A 94 1.44 6.48 -1.80
CA ALA A 94 2.01 6.15 -0.50
C ALA A 94 3.55 6.18 -0.53
N PHE A 95 4.17 5.52 -1.49
CA PHE A 95 5.62 5.47 -1.64
C PHE A 95 6.20 6.82 -2.08
N GLY A 96 5.46 7.55 -2.93
CA GLY A 96 5.83 8.91 -3.33
C GLY A 96 5.88 9.87 -2.14
N LEU A 97 4.83 9.90 -1.31
CA LEU A 97 4.78 10.76 -0.13
C LEU A 97 5.77 10.30 0.96
N ALA A 98 5.89 8.98 1.20
CA ALA A 98 6.92 8.44 2.10
C ALA A 98 8.33 8.80 1.62
N GLY A 99 8.61 8.67 0.32
CA GLY A 99 9.89 9.05 -0.28
C GLY A 99 10.19 10.54 -0.12
N LEU A 100 9.20 11.41 -0.31
CA LEU A 100 9.36 12.85 -0.06
C LEU A 100 9.67 13.14 1.41
N ALA A 101 9.00 12.45 2.34
CA ALA A 101 9.28 12.58 3.78
C ALA A 101 10.70 12.10 4.12
N LEU A 102 11.17 10.97 3.56
CA LEU A 102 12.52 10.46 3.71
C LEU A 102 13.59 11.44 3.17
N LEU A 103 13.23 12.18 2.12
CA LEU A 103 14.10 13.22 1.55
C LEU A 103 14.01 14.57 2.29
N GLY A 104 13.29 14.65 3.40
CA GLY A 104 13.08 15.87 4.18
C GLY A 104 12.29 16.95 3.44
N ARG A 105 11.52 16.58 2.44
CA ARG A 105 10.72 17.54 1.66
C ARG A 105 9.39 17.82 2.35
N ARG A 106 8.96 19.08 2.33
CA ARG A 106 7.64 19.46 2.84
C ARG A 106 6.54 18.87 1.95
N ILE A 107 5.57 18.24 2.58
CA ILE A 107 4.40 17.69 1.90
C ILE A 107 3.27 18.72 2.01
N GLY A 108 2.87 19.24 0.88
CA GLY A 108 1.75 20.17 0.76
C GLY A 108 0.81 19.72 -0.38
N VAL A 109 -0.23 20.49 -0.65
CA VAL A 109 -1.24 20.16 -1.68
C VAL A 109 -0.61 19.88 -3.04
N ARG A 110 0.41 20.66 -3.44
CA ARG A 110 1.11 20.47 -4.71
C ARG A 110 1.74 19.09 -4.83
N GLN A 111 2.39 18.59 -3.77
CA GLN A 111 3.01 17.27 -3.74
C GLN A 111 1.95 16.16 -3.77
N VAL A 112 0.87 16.32 -3.03
CA VAL A 112 -0.26 15.36 -3.04
C VAL A 112 -0.87 15.27 -4.43
N VAL A 113 -1.14 16.39 -5.09
CA VAL A 113 -1.64 16.43 -6.47
C VAL A 113 -0.65 15.79 -7.43
N ALA A 114 0.65 16.10 -7.30
CA ALA A 114 1.69 15.54 -8.17
C ALA A 114 1.80 14.01 -8.04
N VAL A 115 1.76 13.46 -6.84
CA VAL A 115 1.80 12.00 -6.67
C VAL A 115 0.49 11.33 -7.10
N GLY A 116 -0.65 12.00 -6.95
CA GLY A 116 -1.93 11.55 -7.51
C GLY A 116 -1.88 11.47 -9.04
N ALA A 117 -1.38 12.52 -9.68
CA ALA A 117 -1.16 12.55 -11.13
C ALA A 117 -0.16 11.46 -11.58
N ALA A 118 0.92 11.25 -10.81
CA ALA A 118 1.87 10.17 -11.06
C ALA A 118 1.22 8.78 -10.96
N ALA A 119 0.28 8.56 -10.04
CA ALA A 119 -0.45 7.30 -9.95
C ALA A 119 -1.28 7.04 -11.22
N VAL A 120 -2.01 8.05 -11.69
CA VAL A 120 -2.77 7.95 -12.95
C VAL A 120 -1.84 7.70 -14.13
N ALA A 121 -0.73 8.45 -14.24
CA ALA A 121 0.24 8.27 -15.30
C ALA A 121 0.88 6.87 -15.29
N THR A 122 1.18 6.33 -14.11
CA THR A 122 1.70 4.97 -13.96
C THR A 122 0.69 3.93 -14.43
N LEU A 123 -0.59 4.06 -14.08
CA LEU A 123 -1.64 3.18 -14.58
C LEU A 123 -1.81 3.24 -16.08
N MET A 124 -1.75 4.45 -16.66
CA MET A 124 -1.80 4.60 -18.12
C MET A 124 -0.60 3.91 -18.78
N ALA A 125 0.62 4.12 -18.25
CA ALA A 125 1.82 3.44 -18.76
C ALA A 125 1.70 1.91 -18.68
N MET A 126 1.19 1.38 -17.57
CA MET A 126 0.93 -0.05 -17.42
C MET A 126 -0.12 -0.55 -18.42
N ALA A 127 -1.19 0.20 -18.63
CA ALA A 127 -2.22 -0.14 -19.62
C ALA A 127 -1.61 -0.20 -21.04
N PHE A 128 -0.76 0.75 -21.41
CA PHE A 128 -0.06 0.71 -22.70
C PHE A 128 0.88 -0.48 -22.82
N ILE A 129 1.65 -0.78 -21.78
CA ILE A 129 2.52 -1.98 -21.76
C ILE A 129 1.67 -3.26 -21.93
N ASP A 130 0.56 -3.34 -21.23
CA ASP A 130 -0.32 -4.52 -21.27
C ASP A 130 -1.04 -4.66 -22.63
N LEU A 131 -1.45 -3.55 -23.24
CA LEU A 131 -2.03 -3.51 -24.59
C LEU A 131 -1.03 -3.95 -25.67
N ALA A 132 0.27 -3.70 -25.46
CA ALA A 132 1.32 -4.14 -26.39
C ALA A 132 1.61 -5.66 -26.30
N ARG A 133 1.05 -6.37 -25.32
CA ARG A 133 1.21 -7.82 -25.15
C ARG A 133 0.26 -8.59 -26.10
N PRO A 134 0.57 -9.85 -26.43
CA PRO A 134 -0.33 -10.73 -27.16
C PRO A 134 -1.72 -10.81 -26.48
N THR A 135 -2.78 -10.86 -27.24
CA THR A 135 -4.17 -10.77 -26.75
C THR A 135 -4.48 -11.80 -25.66
N ASP A 136 -3.97 -13.00 -25.76
CA ASP A 136 -4.19 -14.10 -24.81
C ASP A 136 -3.50 -13.87 -23.47
N SER A 137 -2.48 -12.99 -23.42
CA SER A 137 -1.70 -12.68 -22.22
C SER A 137 -2.05 -11.33 -21.59
N ARG A 138 -3.05 -10.59 -22.16
CA ARG A 138 -3.51 -9.31 -21.64
C ARG A 138 -4.26 -9.46 -20.33
N THR A 139 -4.00 -8.54 -19.41
CA THR A 139 -4.68 -8.51 -18.12
C THR A 139 -6.04 -7.78 -18.20
N HIS A 140 -6.72 -7.67 -17.07
CA HIS A 140 -7.96 -6.90 -16.96
C HIS A 140 -7.75 -5.40 -17.23
N LEU A 141 -6.54 -4.89 -17.03
CA LEU A 141 -6.22 -3.48 -17.25
C LEU A 141 -6.27 -3.12 -18.74
N ALA A 142 -5.69 -3.96 -19.61
CA ALA A 142 -5.76 -3.78 -21.05
C ALA A 142 -7.22 -3.81 -21.55
N ARG A 143 -8.00 -4.80 -21.08
CA ARG A 143 -9.43 -4.91 -21.45
C ARG A 143 -10.24 -3.71 -21.00
N LEU A 144 -9.96 -3.18 -19.79
CA LEU A 144 -10.61 -1.97 -19.31
C LEU A 144 -10.23 -0.76 -20.16
N ALA A 145 -8.94 -0.64 -20.52
CA ALA A 145 -8.46 0.44 -21.38
C ALA A 145 -9.12 0.38 -22.77
N GLU A 146 -9.27 -0.80 -23.38
CA GLU A 146 -10.01 -1.00 -24.65
C GLU A 146 -11.45 -0.51 -24.51
N HIS A 147 -12.16 -0.89 -23.44
CA HIS A 147 -13.52 -0.43 -23.22
C HIS A 147 -13.63 1.08 -23.10
N LEU A 148 -12.68 1.73 -22.41
CA LEU A 148 -12.67 3.18 -22.23
C LEU A 148 -12.38 3.91 -23.55
N VAL A 149 -11.46 3.41 -24.36
CA VAL A 149 -11.16 3.95 -25.70
C VAL A 149 -12.38 3.84 -26.62
N ASP A 150 -13.13 2.74 -26.52
CA ASP A 150 -14.37 2.53 -27.25
C ASP A 150 -15.57 3.34 -26.68
N GLY A 151 -15.36 4.17 -25.67
CA GLY A 151 -16.41 4.97 -25.02
C GLY A 151 -17.35 4.15 -24.14
N ARG A 152 -17.01 2.91 -23.81
CA ARG A 152 -17.80 2.00 -22.95
C ARG A 152 -17.41 2.15 -21.50
N TRP A 153 -18.03 3.08 -20.79
CA TRP A 153 -17.77 3.38 -19.37
C TRP A 153 -18.44 2.43 -18.36
N GLY A 154 -19.46 1.66 -18.82
CA GLY A 154 -20.21 0.74 -17.97
C GLY A 154 -19.33 -0.21 -17.16
N PRO A 155 -18.38 -0.95 -17.76
CA PRO A 155 -17.50 -1.87 -17.02
C PRO A 155 -16.67 -1.22 -15.93
N LEU A 156 -16.26 0.04 -16.09
CA LEU A 156 -15.54 0.79 -15.06
C LEU A 156 -16.48 1.13 -13.89
N LEU A 157 -17.67 1.68 -14.20
CA LEU A 157 -18.67 2.04 -13.18
C LEU A 157 -19.15 0.83 -12.40
N ASP A 158 -19.39 -0.29 -13.07
CA ASP A 158 -19.75 -1.56 -12.43
C ASP A 158 -18.64 -2.07 -11.51
N SER A 159 -17.39 -1.96 -11.93
CA SER A 159 -16.23 -2.36 -11.12
C SER A 159 -16.12 -1.50 -9.86
N LEU A 160 -16.27 -0.19 -9.99
CA LEU A 160 -16.26 0.74 -8.85
C LEU A 160 -17.44 0.49 -7.91
N GLY A 161 -18.63 0.27 -8.46
CA GLY A 161 -19.83 -0.05 -7.68
C GLY A 161 -19.69 -1.34 -6.87
N ARG A 162 -19.18 -2.41 -7.49
CA ARG A 162 -18.92 -3.69 -6.79
C ARG A 162 -17.91 -3.51 -5.65
N ARG A 163 -16.83 -2.77 -5.87
CA ARG A 163 -15.81 -2.49 -4.83
C ARG A 163 -16.41 -1.69 -3.69
N TRP A 164 -17.21 -0.67 -4.00
CA TRP A 164 -17.91 0.12 -2.98
C TRP A 164 -18.82 -0.76 -2.12
N VAL A 165 -19.65 -1.60 -2.75
CA VAL A 165 -20.53 -2.52 -2.04
C VAL A 165 -19.73 -3.55 -1.24
N ALA A 166 -18.66 -4.11 -1.78
CA ALA A 166 -17.80 -5.04 -1.05
C ALA A 166 -17.13 -4.39 0.16
N SER A 167 -16.72 -3.14 0.06
CA SER A 167 -16.03 -2.43 1.15
C SER A 167 -16.97 -1.87 2.22
N PHE A 168 -18.18 -1.44 1.86
CA PHE A 168 -19.06 -0.69 2.76
C PHE A 168 -20.49 -1.24 2.83
N GLY A 169 -20.90 -2.12 1.93
CA GLY A 169 -22.26 -2.62 1.82
C GLY A 169 -22.56 -3.87 2.68
N SER A 170 -21.52 -4.63 3.07
CA SER A 170 -21.70 -5.74 3.99
C SER A 170 -21.75 -5.20 5.41
N GLY A 171 -22.92 -5.03 6.00
CA GLY A 171 -23.11 -4.55 7.39
C GLY A 171 -22.53 -5.51 8.45
N GLU A 172 -21.42 -6.16 8.19
CA GLU A 172 -20.79 -7.12 9.07
C GLU A 172 -20.15 -6.41 10.26
N LEU A 173 -20.54 -6.82 11.46
CA LEU A 173 -20.01 -6.34 12.73
C LEU A 173 -18.47 -6.33 12.74
N GLY A 174 -17.82 -7.31 12.10
CA GLY A 174 -16.37 -7.39 11.98
C GLY A 174 -15.74 -6.18 11.27
N ALA A 175 -16.34 -5.69 10.19
CA ALA A 175 -15.85 -4.51 9.47
C ALA A 175 -15.92 -3.25 10.35
N TRP A 176 -16.99 -3.09 11.11
CA TRP A 176 -17.15 -1.96 12.04
C TRP A 176 -16.17 -2.05 13.22
N VAL A 177 -15.90 -3.25 13.74
CA VAL A 177 -14.90 -3.47 14.79
C VAL A 177 -13.50 -3.09 14.29
N VAL A 178 -13.10 -3.53 13.09
CA VAL A 178 -11.80 -3.16 12.51
C VAL A 178 -11.72 -1.66 12.26
N LEU A 179 -12.78 -1.04 11.74
CA LEU A 179 -12.83 0.41 11.55
C LEU A 179 -12.69 1.15 12.88
N ALA A 180 -13.38 0.69 13.92
CA ALA A 180 -13.28 1.27 15.26
C ALA A 180 -11.85 1.13 15.83
N MET A 181 -11.22 -0.04 15.67
CA MET A 181 -9.84 -0.26 16.10
C MET A 181 -8.84 0.62 15.33
N LEU A 182 -9.00 0.76 14.01
CA LEU A 182 -8.18 1.66 13.19
C LEU A 182 -8.37 3.12 13.60
N THR A 183 -9.63 3.53 13.79
CA THR A 183 -9.97 4.89 14.23
C THR A 183 -9.39 5.17 15.61
N ALA A 184 -9.52 4.22 16.55
CA ALA A 184 -8.94 4.33 17.89
C ALA A 184 -7.39 4.35 17.83
N GLY A 185 -6.77 3.54 16.98
CA GLY A 185 -5.32 3.54 16.75
C GLY A 185 -4.82 4.86 16.19
N VAL A 186 -5.49 5.38 15.17
CA VAL A 186 -5.17 6.70 14.57
C VAL A 186 -5.42 7.82 15.58
N ALA A 187 -6.57 7.81 16.28
CA ALA A 187 -6.89 8.82 17.29
C ALA A 187 -5.92 8.77 18.47
N GLY A 188 -5.55 7.58 18.94
CA GLY A 188 -4.54 7.37 19.96
C GLY A 188 -3.16 7.89 19.51
N TYR A 189 -2.77 7.60 18.29
CA TYR A 189 -1.53 8.09 17.70
C TYR A 189 -1.54 9.63 17.55
N VAL A 190 -2.61 10.21 17.00
CA VAL A 190 -2.80 11.67 16.91
C VAL A 190 -2.80 12.28 18.30
N GLY A 191 -3.48 11.66 19.28
CA GLY A 191 -3.48 12.09 20.67
C GLY A 191 -2.08 12.07 21.30
N LEU A 192 -1.27 11.03 21.05
CA LEU A 192 0.13 10.98 21.49
C LEU A 192 0.98 12.08 20.85
N VAL A 193 0.79 12.34 19.56
CA VAL A 193 1.48 13.43 18.84
C VAL A 193 1.06 14.79 19.40
N LEU A 194 -0.23 15.03 19.60
CA LEU A 194 -0.73 16.29 20.14
C LEU A 194 -0.29 16.51 21.59
N ASN A 195 -0.25 15.46 22.42
CA ASN A 195 0.29 15.55 23.78
C ASN A 195 1.79 15.78 23.81
N GLY A 196 2.54 15.24 22.85
CA GLY A 196 3.95 15.57 22.65
C GLY A 196 4.14 17.05 22.26
N LEU A 197 3.25 17.60 21.45
CA LEU A 197 3.25 19.02 21.08
C LEU A 197 2.83 19.93 22.26
N ALA A 198 2.06 19.41 23.24
CA ALA A 198 1.57 20.17 24.39
C ALA A 198 2.57 20.29 25.57
N GLY A 199 3.84 19.98 25.39
CA GLY A 199 4.91 20.32 26.36
C GLY A 199 5.49 19.15 27.16
N ARG A 200 5.26 17.92 26.78
CA ARG A 200 5.99 16.74 27.33
C ARG A 200 7.01 16.26 26.32
N ASP A 201 8.23 16.69 26.48
CA ASP A 201 9.42 16.40 25.66
C ASP A 201 9.14 16.17 24.16
N PRO A 202 9.16 17.24 23.34
CA PRO A 202 8.82 17.16 21.91
C PRO A 202 9.81 16.31 21.09
N GLY A 203 10.95 15.92 21.63
CA GLY A 203 11.96 15.11 20.95
C GLY A 203 11.54 13.66 20.71
N ARG A 204 10.65 13.13 21.55
CA ARG A 204 10.34 11.67 21.59
C ARG A 204 9.29 11.21 20.59
N TRP A 205 8.42 12.11 20.15
CA TRP A 205 7.27 11.78 19.29
C TRP A 205 7.17 12.65 18.02
N ARG A 206 8.28 13.27 17.61
CA ARG A 206 8.29 14.00 16.36
C ARG A 206 8.09 13.05 15.19
N LEU A 207 7.01 13.29 14.45
CA LEU A 207 6.82 12.73 13.11
C LEU A 207 7.72 13.49 12.13
N ASP A 208 9.00 13.24 12.20
CA ASP A 208 9.96 13.75 11.25
C ASP A 208 10.76 12.59 10.62
N GLY A 209 11.32 12.84 9.47
CA GLY A 209 12.18 11.88 8.79
C GLY A 209 11.54 10.50 8.58
N PRO A 210 12.24 9.41 8.96
CA PRO A 210 11.82 8.06 8.71
C PRO A 210 10.51 7.65 9.42
N ALA A 211 10.26 8.14 10.64
CA ALA A 211 9.03 7.85 11.38
C ALA A 211 7.80 8.48 10.68
N ALA A 212 7.94 9.73 10.22
CA ALA A 212 6.91 10.39 9.43
C ALA A 212 6.67 9.66 8.10
N ALA A 213 7.73 9.22 7.44
CA ALA A 213 7.63 8.47 6.21
C ALA A 213 6.85 7.16 6.39
N ALA A 214 7.12 6.42 7.48
CA ALA A 214 6.39 5.20 7.82
C ALA A 214 4.89 5.49 8.07
N ALA A 215 4.59 6.49 8.89
CA ALA A 215 3.22 6.84 9.23
C ALA A 215 2.41 7.32 8.01
N ILE A 216 2.99 8.22 7.21
CA ILE A 216 2.37 8.73 5.98
C ILE A 216 2.17 7.58 4.97
N GLY A 217 3.22 6.79 4.72
CA GLY A 217 3.16 5.71 3.75
C GLY A 217 2.11 4.67 4.11
N VAL A 218 2.10 4.16 5.35
CA VAL A 218 1.11 3.18 5.81
C VAL A 218 -0.29 3.79 5.85
N GLY A 219 -0.44 5.03 6.33
CA GLY A 219 -1.72 5.73 6.36
C GLY A 219 -2.35 5.89 4.98
N VAL A 220 -1.56 6.29 4.00
CA VAL A 220 -2.01 6.42 2.60
C VAL A 220 -2.31 5.05 1.99
N LEU A 221 -1.46 4.02 2.21
CA LEU A 221 -1.73 2.64 1.77
C LEU A 221 -3.06 2.13 2.32
N ALA A 222 -3.31 2.32 3.62
CA ALA A 222 -4.52 1.85 4.27
C ALA A 222 -5.76 2.57 3.71
N THR A 223 -5.70 3.89 3.56
CA THR A 223 -6.83 4.70 3.10
C THR A 223 -7.14 4.48 1.63
N VAL A 224 -6.11 4.59 0.78
CA VAL A 224 -6.31 4.41 -0.68
C VAL A 224 -6.59 2.95 -1.00
N GLY A 225 -5.90 2.01 -0.33
CA GLY A 225 -6.14 0.58 -0.51
C GLY A 225 -7.55 0.15 -0.11
N LEU A 226 -8.12 0.72 0.94
CA LEU A 226 -9.51 0.48 1.35
C LEU A 226 -10.51 0.85 0.25
N VAL A 227 -10.24 1.92 -0.50
CA VAL A 227 -11.12 2.42 -1.57
C VAL A 227 -10.81 1.74 -2.92
N ALA A 228 -9.53 1.56 -3.22
CA ALA A 228 -9.08 1.06 -4.52
C ALA A 228 -9.15 -0.48 -4.63
N ASN A 229 -9.21 -1.20 -3.50
CA ASN A 229 -9.18 -2.65 -3.44
C ASN A 229 -10.53 -3.21 -2.99
N ASP A 230 -10.82 -4.47 -3.33
CA ASP A 230 -12.07 -5.16 -3.02
C ASP A 230 -12.02 -5.98 -1.72
N SER A 231 -10.92 -5.88 -0.96
CA SER A 231 -10.72 -6.62 0.28
C SER A 231 -11.16 -5.86 1.54
N SER A 232 -11.85 -4.74 1.38
CA SER A 232 -12.45 -4.00 2.50
C SER A 232 -11.44 -3.74 3.64
N PHE A 233 -11.90 -3.84 4.88
CA PHE A 233 -11.09 -3.63 6.09
C PHE A 233 -10.04 -4.72 6.36
N ALA A 234 -10.10 -5.87 5.66
CA ALA A 234 -9.08 -6.91 5.80
C ALA A 234 -7.69 -6.41 5.37
N LEU A 235 -7.64 -5.50 4.40
CA LEU A 235 -6.39 -4.93 3.90
C LEU A 235 -5.67 -4.09 4.97
N PRO A 236 -6.26 -3.01 5.54
CA PRO A 236 -5.61 -2.27 6.61
C PRO A 236 -5.39 -3.11 7.88
N ALA A 237 -6.28 -4.06 8.21
CA ALA A 237 -6.07 -4.97 9.33
C ALA A 237 -4.82 -5.84 9.14
N THR A 238 -4.59 -6.33 7.93
CA THR A 238 -3.38 -7.11 7.59
C THR A 238 -2.11 -6.26 7.69
N MET A 239 -2.15 -4.98 7.31
CA MET A 239 -1.02 -4.05 7.49
C MET A 239 -0.62 -3.89 8.96
N LEU A 240 -1.58 -3.97 9.90
CA LEU A 240 -1.29 -3.91 11.34
C LEU A 240 -0.41 -5.07 11.81
N LEU A 241 -0.44 -6.24 11.16
CA LEU A 241 0.45 -7.36 11.48
C LEU A 241 1.94 -7.00 11.30
N VAL A 242 2.23 -6.04 10.44
CA VAL A 242 3.59 -5.53 10.23
C VAL A 242 3.89 -4.35 11.15
N VAL A 243 2.95 -3.43 11.29
CA VAL A 243 3.16 -2.15 11.97
C VAL A 243 3.20 -2.32 13.49
N VAL A 244 2.24 -3.07 14.06
CA VAL A 244 2.11 -3.23 15.52
C VAL A 244 3.36 -3.82 16.17
N PRO A 245 3.97 -4.93 15.67
CA PRO A 245 5.21 -5.45 16.27
C PRO A 245 6.37 -4.44 16.29
N VAL A 246 6.46 -3.60 15.25
CA VAL A 246 7.51 -2.57 15.18
C VAL A 246 7.27 -1.46 16.21
N LEU A 247 6.03 -1.02 16.36
CA LEU A 247 5.64 -0.04 17.38
C LEU A 247 5.88 -0.56 18.80
N VAL A 248 5.45 -1.81 19.07
CA VAL A 248 5.66 -2.47 20.38
C VAL A 248 7.15 -2.57 20.68
N ARG A 249 7.96 -3.02 19.72
CA ARG A 249 9.41 -3.10 19.89
C ARG A 249 10.02 -1.73 20.22
N ARG A 250 9.62 -0.67 19.52
CA ARG A 250 10.10 0.68 19.79
C ARG A 250 9.74 1.13 21.20
N ALA A 251 8.49 0.91 21.60
CA ALA A 251 8.04 1.26 22.96
C ALA A 251 8.76 0.46 24.06
N ALA A 252 9.13 -0.80 23.78
CA ALA A 252 9.81 -1.67 24.76
C ALA A 252 11.32 -1.42 24.89
N VAL A 253 11.98 -0.94 23.84
CA VAL A 253 13.43 -0.76 23.79
C VAL A 253 13.86 0.63 24.26
N GLU A 254 12.97 1.61 24.18
CA GLU A 254 13.24 2.96 24.68
C GLU A 254 13.09 2.97 26.21
N PRO A 255 14.16 3.26 27.00
CA PRO A 255 14.06 3.32 28.43
C PRO A 255 13.02 4.36 28.86
N VAL A 256 12.13 3.94 29.75
CA VAL A 256 11.27 4.88 30.48
C VAL A 256 12.20 5.75 31.33
N PRO A 257 12.13 7.10 31.25
CA PRO A 257 12.97 8.00 32.02
C PRO A 257 12.75 7.86 33.51
#